data_2031a10ae7be19ccfe9e300bffd935e0
#
_entry.id   2031a10ae7be19ccfe9e300bffd935e0
#
_cell.length_a   1.000
_cell.length_b   1.000
_cell.length_c   1.000
_cell.angle_alpha   90.00
_cell.angle_beta   90.00
_cell.angle_gamma   90.00
#
_symmetry.space_group_name_H-M   'P 1'
#
loop_
_entity.id
_entity.type
_entity.pdbx_description
1 polymer ?
#
loop_
_entity_poly.entity_id
_entity_poly.type
_entity_poly.pdbx_seq_one_letter_code
_entity_poly.pdbx_strand_id
1 'polypeptide(L)'
;MNENGRHQGQHEVLIRKYFLSCSYGSASEIADFFASDATIYDTNHQPISSREQIGQFWIDTREQWNGATWHVDSVIESDQSAAIEWTMKGTLDGDEVIFHGSEHYTIVGGVIREIRQYWSWRRNALTSGLLGYDYPDA
;
A
#
# COMPACT_ATOMS: atom_id res chain seq x y z
N MET A 1 -15.23 16.48 -11.02
CA MET A 1 -14.66 17.28 -9.92
C MET A 1 -15.62 17.24 -8.75
N ASN A 2 -15.10 17.02 -7.56
CA ASN A 2 -15.98 16.95 -6.40
C ASN A 2 -16.34 18.34 -5.89
N GLU A 3 -17.23 18.41 -4.92
CA GLU A 3 -17.78 19.67 -4.38
C GLU A 3 -16.74 20.59 -3.75
N ASN A 4 -15.60 20.06 -3.36
CA ASN A 4 -14.51 20.86 -2.78
C ASN A 4 -13.56 21.41 -3.85
N GLY A 5 -13.89 21.29 -5.12
CA GLY A 5 -13.02 21.66 -6.22
C GLY A 5 -11.86 20.70 -6.45
N ARG A 6 -11.69 19.73 -5.61
CA ARG A 6 -10.68 18.69 -5.75
C ARG A 6 -11.22 17.55 -6.60
N HIS A 7 -10.46 17.15 -7.58
CA HIS A 7 -10.79 16.02 -8.46
C HIS A 7 -10.00 14.80 -8.04
N GLN A 8 -10.69 13.72 -7.64
CA GLN A 8 -10.07 12.42 -7.43
C GLN A 8 -9.83 11.76 -8.77
N GLY A 9 -8.57 11.48 -9.09
CA GLY A 9 -8.21 10.82 -10.32
C GLY A 9 -8.55 9.32 -10.29
N GLN A 10 -8.48 8.71 -11.46
CA GLN A 10 -8.76 7.28 -11.61
C GLN A 10 -7.76 6.43 -10.83
N HIS A 11 -6.49 6.82 -10.80
CA HIS A 11 -5.47 6.07 -10.08
C HIS A 11 -5.68 6.16 -8.57
N GLU A 12 -6.07 7.31 -8.07
CA GLU A 12 -6.38 7.45 -6.64
C GLU A 12 -7.53 6.52 -6.24
N VAL A 13 -8.60 6.48 -7.03
CA VAL A 13 -9.75 5.61 -6.77
C VAL A 13 -9.31 4.14 -6.75
N LEU A 14 -8.53 3.73 -7.74
CA LEU A 14 -8.03 2.36 -7.85
C LEU A 14 -7.16 1.99 -6.64
N ILE A 15 -6.23 2.86 -6.28
CA ILE A 15 -5.28 2.61 -5.18
C ILE A 15 -6.00 2.51 -3.84
N ARG A 16 -7.00 3.39 -3.60
CA ARG A 16 -7.76 3.32 -2.35
C ARG A 16 -8.57 2.04 -2.23
N LYS A 17 -9.14 1.55 -3.33
CA LYS A 17 -9.83 0.26 -3.35
C LYS A 17 -8.86 -0.90 -3.10
N TYR A 18 -7.68 -0.84 -3.69
CA TYR A 18 -6.63 -1.82 -3.48
C TYR A 18 -6.23 -1.89 -2.00
N PHE A 19 -6.03 -0.73 -1.36
CA PHE A 19 -5.70 -0.68 0.07
C PHE A 19 -6.80 -1.27 0.94
N LEU A 20 -8.07 -1.02 0.61
CA LEU A 20 -9.19 -1.65 1.32
C LEU A 20 -9.14 -3.16 1.20
N SER A 21 -8.82 -3.68 0.01
CA SER A 21 -8.69 -5.12 -0.19
C SER A 21 -7.50 -5.70 0.55
N CYS A 22 -6.37 -4.99 0.61
CA CYS A 22 -5.23 -5.44 1.43
C CYS A 22 -5.61 -5.56 2.91
N SER A 23 -6.47 -4.67 3.39
CA SER A 23 -6.88 -4.66 4.79
C SER A 23 -7.99 -5.67 5.09
N TYR A 24 -8.92 -5.90 4.17
CA TYR A 24 -10.13 -6.65 4.47
C TYR A 24 -10.53 -7.69 3.42
N GLY A 25 -9.89 -7.69 2.25
CA GLY A 25 -10.28 -8.57 1.15
C GLY A 25 -9.57 -9.90 1.14
N SER A 26 -9.86 -10.71 0.12
CA SER A 26 -9.21 -12.00 -0.12
C SER A 26 -7.96 -11.82 -0.99
N ALA A 27 -7.12 -12.85 -1.04
CA ALA A 27 -5.95 -12.86 -1.93
C ALA A 27 -6.36 -12.65 -3.40
N SER A 28 -7.45 -13.26 -3.82
CA SER A 28 -7.98 -13.14 -5.17
C SER A 28 -8.46 -11.71 -5.49
N GLU A 29 -9.13 -11.07 -4.54
CA GLU A 29 -9.56 -9.68 -4.70
C GLU A 29 -8.36 -8.74 -4.84
N ILE A 30 -7.32 -8.94 -4.02
CA ILE A 30 -6.08 -8.16 -4.10
C ILE A 30 -5.42 -8.38 -5.47
N ALA A 31 -5.30 -9.64 -5.89
CA ALA A 31 -4.66 -10.01 -7.15
C ALA A 31 -5.32 -9.33 -8.36
N ASP A 32 -6.63 -9.15 -8.32
CA ASP A 32 -7.40 -8.61 -9.44
C ASP A 32 -7.06 -7.15 -9.78
N PHE A 33 -6.38 -6.43 -8.88
CA PHE A 33 -5.91 -5.08 -9.19
C PHE A 33 -4.66 -5.04 -10.06
N PHE A 34 -4.00 -6.18 -10.28
CA PHE A 34 -2.68 -6.24 -10.90
C PHE A 34 -2.71 -6.89 -12.28
N ALA A 35 -1.80 -6.45 -13.14
CA ALA A 35 -1.46 -7.21 -14.35
C ALA A 35 -0.89 -8.57 -13.94
N SER A 36 -1.05 -9.56 -14.81
CA SER A 36 -0.65 -10.94 -14.48
C SER A 36 0.84 -11.05 -14.14
N ASP A 37 1.68 -10.22 -14.75
CA ASP A 37 3.13 -10.21 -14.59
C ASP A 37 3.64 -9.03 -13.75
N ALA A 38 2.76 -8.42 -12.96
CA ALA A 38 3.13 -7.27 -12.14
C ALA A 38 4.20 -7.64 -11.11
N THR A 39 4.98 -6.64 -10.70
CA THR A 39 6.03 -6.82 -9.70
C THR A 39 5.96 -5.71 -8.66
N ILE A 40 6.14 -6.08 -7.40
CA ILE A 40 6.33 -5.14 -6.29
C ILE A 40 7.78 -5.22 -5.85
N TYR A 41 8.44 -4.06 -5.84
CA TYR A 41 9.79 -3.88 -5.29
C TYR A 41 9.69 -3.20 -3.93
N ASP A 42 10.48 -3.66 -2.98
CA ASP A 42 10.43 -3.16 -1.60
C ASP A 42 11.84 -3.01 -1.06
N THR A 43 12.01 -2.11 -0.09
CA THR A 43 13.33 -1.88 0.53
C THR A 43 13.75 -3.01 1.48
N ASN A 44 12.81 -3.86 1.91
CA ASN A 44 13.05 -4.82 2.98
C ASN A 44 12.97 -6.29 2.57
N HIS A 45 12.63 -6.58 1.31
CA HIS A 45 12.54 -7.97 0.84
C HIS A 45 12.76 -8.06 -0.67
N GLN A 46 12.93 -9.27 -1.17
CA GLN A 46 13.10 -9.52 -2.60
C GLN A 46 11.83 -9.19 -3.37
N PRO A 47 11.93 -8.89 -4.68
CA PRO A 47 10.75 -8.59 -5.48
C PRO A 47 9.71 -9.70 -5.45
N ILE A 48 8.46 -9.30 -5.46
CA ILE A 48 7.32 -10.21 -5.53
C ILE A 48 6.70 -10.07 -6.90
N SER A 49 6.68 -11.13 -7.66
CA SER A 49 6.19 -11.14 -9.04
C SER A 49 4.98 -12.04 -9.19
N SER A 50 4.14 -11.73 -10.15
CA SER A 50 2.84 -12.31 -10.45
C SER A 50 1.76 -11.88 -9.47
N ARG A 51 0.56 -11.66 -10.02
CA ARG A 51 -0.55 -11.16 -9.19
C ARG A 51 -0.99 -12.16 -8.12
N GLU A 52 -0.88 -13.45 -8.39
CA GLU A 52 -1.23 -14.48 -7.41
C GLU A 52 -0.29 -14.45 -6.21
N GLN A 53 1.00 -14.30 -6.45
CA GLN A 53 1.98 -14.16 -5.38
C GLN A 53 1.80 -12.86 -4.60
N ILE A 54 1.47 -11.78 -5.30
CA ILE A 54 1.21 -10.48 -4.66
C ILE A 54 0.00 -10.59 -3.73
N GLY A 55 -1.10 -11.19 -4.19
CA GLY A 55 -2.28 -11.38 -3.36
C GLY A 55 -1.99 -12.15 -2.10
N GLN A 56 -1.29 -13.26 -2.23
CA GLN A 56 -0.93 -14.09 -1.07
C GLN A 56 0.03 -13.38 -0.12
N PHE A 57 0.98 -12.61 -0.67
CA PHE A 57 1.92 -11.83 0.13
C PHE A 57 1.19 -10.90 1.09
N TRP A 58 0.16 -10.19 0.62
CA TRP A 58 -0.56 -9.24 1.46
C TRP A 58 -1.40 -9.93 2.53
N ILE A 59 -1.95 -11.10 2.22
CA ILE A 59 -2.66 -11.90 3.23
C ILE A 59 -1.69 -12.33 4.33
N ASP A 60 -0.51 -12.85 3.94
CA ASP A 60 0.50 -13.29 4.90
C ASP A 60 1.02 -12.11 5.75
N THR A 61 1.21 -10.96 5.12
CA THR A 61 1.68 -9.75 5.81
C THR A 61 0.63 -9.25 6.80
N ARG A 62 -0.63 -9.24 6.39
CA ARG A 62 -1.74 -8.85 7.28
C ARG A 62 -1.79 -9.73 8.52
N GLU A 63 -1.60 -11.03 8.34
CA GLU A 63 -1.60 -11.99 9.44
C GLU A 63 -0.38 -11.82 10.33
N GLN A 64 0.78 -11.54 9.75
CA GLN A 64 2.02 -11.31 10.49
C GLN A 64 1.85 -10.18 11.53
N TRP A 65 1.08 -9.17 11.19
CA TRP A 65 0.83 -8.01 12.06
C TRP A 65 -0.55 -8.08 12.73
N ASN A 66 -1.12 -9.29 12.83
CA ASN A 66 -2.34 -9.60 13.57
C ASN A 66 -3.55 -8.79 13.12
N GLY A 67 -3.78 -8.78 11.82
CA GLY A 67 -4.90 -8.04 11.23
C GLY A 67 -4.54 -6.61 10.90
N ALA A 68 -3.37 -6.40 10.31
CA ALA A 68 -2.93 -5.07 9.91
C ALA A 68 -3.93 -4.41 8.96
N THR A 69 -4.02 -3.08 9.07
CA THR A 69 -4.79 -2.26 8.14
C THR A 69 -3.87 -1.22 7.51
N TRP A 70 -4.16 -0.87 6.27
CA TRP A 70 -3.39 0.10 5.48
C TRP A 70 -4.28 1.24 5.05
N HIS A 71 -3.77 2.46 5.16
CA HIS A 71 -4.50 3.67 4.84
C HIS A 71 -3.65 4.56 3.92
N VAL A 72 -4.28 5.11 2.89
CA VAL A 72 -3.63 6.05 1.96
C VAL A 72 -3.76 7.46 2.52
N ASP A 73 -2.64 8.10 2.79
CA ASP A 73 -2.61 9.44 3.39
C ASP A 73 -2.64 10.54 2.34
N SER A 74 -1.94 10.35 1.21
CA SER A 74 -1.86 11.34 0.14
C SER A 74 -1.63 10.66 -1.20
N VAL A 75 -2.08 11.29 -2.28
CA VAL A 75 -1.89 10.78 -3.65
C VAL A 75 -1.53 11.93 -4.57
N ILE A 76 -0.53 11.71 -5.40
CA ILE A 76 -0.19 12.54 -6.55
C ILE A 76 -0.21 11.61 -7.76
N GLU A 77 -0.88 12.01 -8.85
CA GLU A 77 -0.94 11.16 -10.01
C GLU A 77 -0.77 11.91 -11.32
N SER A 78 -0.36 11.17 -12.34
CA SER A 78 -0.31 11.62 -13.70
C SER A 78 -0.86 10.51 -14.61
N ASP A 79 -0.58 10.53 -15.92
CA ASP A 79 -1.23 9.66 -16.89
C ASP A 79 -1.11 8.17 -16.57
N GLN A 80 0.12 7.67 -16.38
CA GLN A 80 0.38 6.25 -16.14
C GLN A 80 1.11 6.00 -14.83
N SER A 81 1.15 6.98 -13.95
CA SER A 81 1.88 6.85 -12.70
C SER A 81 1.18 7.53 -11.54
N ALA A 82 1.52 7.11 -10.35
CA ALA A 82 1.05 7.72 -9.12
C ALA A 82 2.10 7.56 -8.04
N ALA A 83 2.11 8.49 -7.10
CA ALA A 83 2.91 8.39 -5.89
C ALA A 83 1.99 8.62 -4.70
N ILE A 84 2.17 7.81 -3.67
CA ILE A 84 1.34 7.91 -2.47
C ILE A 84 2.20 7.88 -1.22
N GLU A 85 1.60 8.33 -0.13
CA GLU A 85 2.09 8.06 1.21
C GLU A 85 1.04 7.23 1.94
N TRP A 86 1.50 6.31 2.79
CA TRP A 86 0.60 5.39 3.47
C TRP A 86 0.97 5.22 4.93
N THR A 87 -0.02 4.77 5.72
CA THR A 87 0.12 4.36 7.11
C THR A 87 -0.40 2.95 7.28
N MET A 88 0.38 2.11 7.97
CA MET A 88 -0.04 0.78 8.38
C MET A 88 -0.15 0.71 9.89
N LYS A 89 -1.22 0.11 10.38
CA LYS A 89 -1.42 -0.16 11.81
C LYS A 89 -1.64 -1.65 12.02
N GLY A 90 -1.03 -2.19 13.05
CA GLY A 90 -1.18 -3.59 13.42
C GLY A 90 -0.71 -3.80 14.84
N THR A 91 -0.45 -5.06 15.21
CA THR A 91 0.10 -5.39 16.53
C THR A 91 1.21 -6.41 16.37
N LEU A 92 2.17 -6.36 17.29
CA LEU A 92 3.26 -7.31 17.38
C LEU A 92 3.48 -7.63 18.85
N ASP A 93 3.26 -8.90 19.22
CA ASP A 93 3.41 -9.38 20.61
C ASP A 93 2.61 -8.53 21.61
N GLY A 94 1.40 -8.10 21.19
CA GLY A 94 0.51 -7.31 22.02
C GLY A 94 0.74 -5.81 21.98
N ASP A 95 1.81 -5.34 21.34
CA ASP A 95 2.09 -3.91 21.20
C ASP A 95 1.58 -3.39 19.87
N GLU A 96 1.00 -2.19 19.88
CA GLU A 96 0.58 -1.53 18.65
C GLU A 96 1.82 -1.12 17.84
N VAL A 97 1.75 -1.37 16.52
CA VAL A 97 2.76 -0.87 15.59
C VAL A 97 2.12 0.09 14.62
N ILE A 98 2.86 1.14 14.25
CA ILE A 98 2.42 2.13 13.26
C ILE A 98 3.61 2.40 12.35
N PHE A 99 3.47 2.03 11.08
CA PHE A 99 4.52 2.23 10.09
C PHE A 99 4.02 3.14 8.97
N HIS A 100 4.91 3.97 8.45
CA HIS A 100 4.64 4.90 7.37
C HIS A 100 5.61 4.66 6.23
N GLY A 101 5.16 4.87 5.01
CA GLY A 101 6.02 4.74 3.86
C GLY A 101 5.42 5.43 2.64
N SER A 102 6.06 5.24 1.50
CA SER A 102 5.59 5.76 0.23
C SER A 102 5.70 4.70 -0.85
N GLU A 103 4.86 4.84 -1.88
CA GLU A 103 4.86 3.93 -3.02
C GLU A 103 4.76 4.72 -4.31
N HIS A 104 5.46 4.23 -5.32
CA HIS A 104 5.39 4.74 -6.68
C HIS A 104 4.78 3.65 -7.56
N TYR A 105 3.75 4.01 -8.32
CA TYR A 105 2.96 3.09 -9.14
C TYR A 105 3.17 3.34 -10.62
N THR A 106 3.18 2.27 -11.40
CA THR A 106 2.92 2.31 -12.84
C THR A 106 1.59 1.62 -13.08
N ILE A 107 0.64 2.33 -13.67
CA ILE A 107 -0.73 1.86 -13.89
C ILE A 107 -1.07 2.07 -15.36
N VAL A 108 -1.40 1.00 -16.06
CA VAL A 108 -1.71 1.04 -17.51
C VAL A 108 -2.98 0.22 -17.75
N GLY A 109 -3.92 0.79 -18.48
CA GLY A 109 -5.15 0.08 -18.81
C GLY A 109 -6.00 -0.27 -17.60
N GLY A 110 -5.92 0.52 -16.52
CA GLY A 110 -6.72 0.30 -15.32
C GLY A 110 -6.20 -0.78 -14.38
N VAL A 111 -4.99 -1.30 -14.62
CA VAL A 111 -4.37 -2.30 -13.73
C VAL A 111 -2.98 -1.85 -13.33
N ILE A 112 -2.57 -2.27 -12.13
CA ILE A 112 -1.25 -1.96 -11.58
C ILE A 112 -0.23 -2.90 -12.22
N ARG A 113 0.80 -2.33 -12.82
CA ARG A 113 1.88 -3.11 -13.44
C ARG A 113 3.10 -3.20 -12.56
N GLU A 114 3.37 -2.18 -11.76
CA GLU A 114 4.55 -2.14 -10.92
C GLU A 114 4.30 -1.25 -9.71
N ILE A 115 4.82 -1.66 -8.56
CA ILE A 115 4.90 -0.81 -7.38
C ILE A 115 6.35 -0.80 -6.92
N ARG A 116 6.85 0.39 -6.61
CA ARG A 116 8.13 0.57 -5.91
C ARG A 116 7.81 1.15 -4.54
N GLN A 117 8.07 0.37 -3.51
CA GLN A 117 7.68 0.71 -2.14
C GLN A 117 8.92 1.05 -1.31
N TYR A 118 8.87 2.19 -0.65
CA TYR A 118 9.98 2.70 0.17
C TYR A 118 9.51 2.91 1.59
N TRP A 119 10.13 2.20 2.52
CA TRP A 119 9.91 2.41 3.95
C TRP A 119 11.09 1.84 4.71
N SER A 120 11.36 2.41 5.88
CA SER A 120 12.43 1.90 6.73
C SER A 120 11.82 1.09 7.87
N TRP A 121 12.34 -0.12 8.05
CA TRP A 121 11.92 -0.97 9.13
C TRP A 121 13.15 -1.52 9.84
N ARG A 122 13.11 -1.48 11.15
CA ARG A 122 14.15 -2.09 11.99
C ARG A 122 13.49 -3.13 12.87
N ARG A 123 14.21 -4.21 13.09
CA ARG A 123 13.74 -5.31 13.93
C ARG A 123 13.35 -4.77 15.32
N ASN A 124 12.19 -5.18 15.80
CA ASN A 124 11.61 -4.78 17.08
C ASN A 124 11.21 -3.30 17.17
N ALA A 125 11.27 -2.54 16.07
CA ALA A 125 10.73 -1.19 16.07
C ALA A 125 9.20 -1.24 16.02
N LEU A 126 8.55 -0.37 16.79
CA LEU A 126 7.10 -0.27 16.83
C LEU A 126 6.57 0.85 15.94
N THR A 127 7.46 1.74 15.50
CA THR A 127 7.08 2.85 14.61
C THR A 127 8.15 3.06 13.54
N SER A 128 7.75 3.66 12.42
CA SER A 128 8.68 4.11 11.39
C SER A 128 8.09 5.35 10.72
N GLY A 129 8.88 6.02 9.89
CA GLY A 129 8.44 7.17 9.12
C GLY A 129 9.37 8.36 9.28
N LEU A 130 8.87 9.51 8.88
CA LEU A 130 9.63 10.76 8.93
C LEU A 130 9.67 11.28 10.37
N LEU A 131 10.88 11.59 10.84
CA LEU A 131 11.06 12.11 12.19
C LEU A 131 10.50 13.52 12.29
N GLY A 132 9.64 13.76 13.27
CA GLY A 132 9.08 15.10 13.51
C GLY A 132 7.99 15.51 12.55
N TYR A 133 7.59 14.64 11.62
CA TYR A 133 6.49 14.93 10.71
C TYR A 133 5.15 14.67 11.39
N ASP A 134 4.20 15.58 11.18
CA ASP A 134 2.86 15.48 11.76
C ASP A 134 1.97 14.69 10.81
N TYR A 135 1.97 13.37 10.95
CA TYR A 135 1.17 12.49 10.10
C TYR A 135 -0.32 12.68 10.36
N PRO A 136 -1.16 12.55 9.31
CA PRO A 136 -2.61 12.55 9.53
C PRO A 136 -3.01 11.47 10.52
N ASP A 137 -3.99 11.78 11.34
CA ASP A 137 -4.54 10.81 12.28
C ASP A 137 -5.40 9.82 11.50
N ALA A 138 -4.98 8.58 11.46
CA ALA A 138 -5.64 7.54 10.66
C ALA A 138 -6.56 6.66 11.49
#